data_80f1c01d5a882c1482565d815823b43b
#
_entry.id   80f1c01d5a882c1482565d815823b43b
#
_cell.length_a   1.000
_cell.length_b   1.000
_cell.length_c   1.000
_cell.angle_alpha   90.00
_cell.angle_beta   90.00
_cell.angle_gamma   90.00
#
_symmetry.space_group_name_H-M   'P 1'
#
loop_
_entity.id
_entity.type
_entity.pdbx_description
1 polymer ?
#
loop_
_entity_poly.entity_id
_entity_poly.type
_entity_poly.pdbx_seq_one_letter_code
_entity_poly.pdbx_strand_id
1 'polypeptide(L)'
;MNTEKISTTVPGRIFIRMMALIMESRFRYKFFGPEEILESAGIHPNMHVLEVGCGTGFFTIPAAKMIGQGGSLIAMDMLPESVATVKEKVKQANLSDIVEVTRGDALNTKLENKSLDEVIIFGVIPAPMLPMDKLLEEMHRILQTGGILAVWPPSWVHKDIIHSGRFSYIDRRKGVSTYRRIE
;
A
#
# COMPACT_ATOMS: atom_id res chain seq x y z
N MET A 1 22.19 -2.50 3.18
CA MET A 1 22.23 -3.28 1.91
C MET A 1 21.16 -2.68 1.01
N ASN A 2 21.57 -2.08 -0.09
CA ASN A 2 20.69 -1.21 -0.90
C ASN A 2 19.64 -2.05 -1.64
N THR A 3 18.36 -1.74 -1.52
CA THR A 3 17.23 -2.47 -2.16
C THR A 3 17.38 -2.49 -3.69
N GLU A 4 18.00 -1.49 -4.29
CA GLU A 4 18.38 -1.47 -5.70
C GLU A 4 19.33 -2.61 -6.07
N LYS A 5 20.23 -3.04 -5.17
CA LYS A 5 21.16 -4.15 -5.44
C LYS A 5 20.46 -5.51 -5.49
N ILE A 6 19.34 -5.69 -4.79
CA ILE A 6 18.59 -6.96 -4.82
C ILE A 6 17.83 -7.07 -6.15
N SER A 7 17.27 -5.99 -6.67
CA SER A 7 16.56 -5.99 -7.95
C SER A 7 17.48 -6.16 -9.17
N THR A 8 18.76 -5.87 -9.05
CA THR A 8 19.73 -5.97 -10.16
C THR A 8 20.46 -7.32 -10.25
N THR A 9 20.38 -8.15 -9.20
CA THR A 9 21.01 -9.50 -9.21
C THR A 9 20.08 -10.55 -9.79
N VAL A 10 20.61 -11.51 -10.55
CA VAL A 10 19.81 -12.62 -11.13
C VAL A 10 19.02 -13.39 -10.05
N PRO A 11 19.60 -13.76 -8.87
CA PRO A 11 18.84 -14.39 -7.79
C PRO A 11 17.73 -13.51 -7.22
N GLY A 12 17.95 -12.19 -7.11
CA GLY A 12 16.95 -11.24 -6.64
C GLY A 12 15.76 -11.12 -7.60
N ARG A 13 16.01 -11.10 -8.90
CA ARG A 13 14.95 -11.07 -9.94
C ARG A 13 14.13 -12.36 -9.96
N ILE A 14 14.77 -13.52 -9.76
CA ILE A 14 14.09 -14.81 -9.64
C ILE A 14 13.22 -14.85 -8.39
N PHE A 15 13.74 -14.37 -7.25
CA PHE A 15 13.00 -14.30 -6.00
C PHE A 15 11.76 -13.37 -6.13
N ILE A 16 11.92 -12.20 -6.72
CA ILE A 16 10.81 -11.26 -6.98
C ILE A 16 9.78 -11.88 -7.91
N ARG A 17 10.20 -12.57 -9.00
CA ARG A 17 9.29 -13.27 -9.90
C ARG A 17 8.56 -14.43 -9.24
N MET A 18 9.24 -15.19 -8.41
CA MET A 18 8.62 -16.30 -7.66
C MET A 18 7.63 -15.78 -6.62
N MET A 19 7.96 -14.71 -5.91
CA MET A 19 7.05 -14.02 -5.01
C MET A 19 5.83 -13.45 -5.76
N ALA A 20 6.04 -12.84 -6.93
CA ALA A 20 4.95 -12.37 -7.78
C ALA A 20 4.00 -13.50 -8.18
N LEU A 21 4.53 -14.66 -8.62
CA LEU A 21 3.72 -15.83 -8.97
C LEU A 21 2.92 -16.37 -7.78
N ILE A 22 3.52 -16.40 -6.59
CA ILE A 22 2.82 -16.79 -5.35
C ILE A 22 1.74 -15.76 -5.01
N MET A 23 2.03 -14.49 -5.20
CA MET A 23 1.08 -13.39 -4.94
C MET A 23 -0.07 -13.34 -5.95
N GLU A 24 0.12 -13.80 -7.19
CA GLU A 24 -0.90 -13.86 -8.25
C GLU A 24 -1.64 -15.21 -8.31
N SER A 25 -1.31 -16.17 -7.44
CA SER A 25 -1.97 -17.46 -7.49
C SER A 25 -3.48 -17.33 -7.24
N ARG A 26 -4.30 -18.01 -8.08
CA ARG A 26 -5.76 -18.14 -7.88
C ARG A 26 -6.12 -18.67 -6.49
N PHE A 27 -5.18 -19.37 -5.85
CA PHE A 27 -5.27 -19.87 -4.49
C PHE A 27 -5.33 -18.72 -3.47
N ARG A 28 -4.50 -17.67 -3.66
CA ARG A 28 -4.52 -16.48 -2.80
C ARG A 28 -5.83 -15.71 -2.89
N TYR A 29 -6.39 -15.55 -4.12
CA TYR A 29 -7.72 -14.94 -4.30
C TYR A 29 -8.83 -15.73 -3.60
N LYS A 30 -8.72 -17.06 -3.56
CA LYS A 30 -9.73 -17.93 -2.93
C LYS A 30 -9.66 -17.91 -1.40
N PHE A 31 -8.47 -17.73 -0.81
CA PHE A 31 -8.27 -17.78 0.64
C PHE A 31 -8.10 -16.40 1.31
N PHE A 32 -7.74 -15.39 0.52
CA PHE A 32 -7.57 -14.02 0.97
C PHE A 32 -8.24 -13.12 -0.04
N GLY A 33 -9.57 -13.03 0.02
CA GLY A 33 -10.31 -12.10 -0.83
C GLY A 33 -9.78 -10.66 -0.63
N PRO A 34 -9.16 -10.05 -1.66
CA PRO A 34 -8.59 -8.72 -1.49
C PRO A 34 -9.66 -7.70 -1.09
N GLU A 35 -10.91 -7.89 -1.52
CA GLU A 35 -12.03 -7.05 -1.18
C GLU A 35 -12.30 -7.05 0.33
N GLU A 36 -12.33 -8.23 0.96
CA GLU A 36 -12.57 -8.35 2.41
C GLU A 36 -11.45 -7.72 3.25
N ILE A 37 -10.21 -7.77 2.76
CA ILE A 37 -9.05 -7.13 3.39
C ILE A 37 -9.18 -5.61 3.27
N LEU A 38 -9.55 -5.10 2.08
CA LEU A 38 -9.76 -3.69 1.82
C LEU A 38 -10.95 -3.11 2.62
N GLU A 39 -12.06 -3.85 2.72
CA GLU A 39 -13.18 -3.50 3.60
C GLU A 39 -12.74 -3.41 5.07
N SER A 40 -11.89 -4.34 5.50
CA SER A 40 -11.34 -4.35 6.86
C SER A 40 -10.36 -3.20 7.12
N ALA A 41 -9.76 -2.65 6.08
CA ALA A 41 -8.95 -1.43 6.14
C ALA A 41 -9.82 -0.17 6.29
N GLY A 42 -11.00 -0.15 5.72
CA GLY A 42 -11.92 0.97 5.72
C GLY A 42 -12.15 1.59 4.34
N ILE A 43 -11.63 0.94 3.28
CA ILE A 43 -11.79 1.45 1.91
C ILE A 43 -13.28 1.51 1.54
N HIS A 44 -13.71 2.68 1.11
CA HIS A 44 -15.08 2.94 0.67
C HIS A 44 -15.15 3.94 -0.51
N PRO A 45 -16.32 4.14 -1.16
CA PRO A 45 -16.44 5.05 -2.29
C PRO A 45 -16.01 6.49 -1.99
N ASN A 46 -15.45 7.13 -3.02
CA ASN A 46 -15.04 8.54 -3.07
C ASN A 46 -13.83 8.92 -2.21
N MET A 47 -13.05 7.95 -1.72
CA MET A 47 -11.81 8.21 -0.98
C MET A 47 -10.64 8.56 -1.90
N HIS A 48 -9.69 9.34 -1.37
CA HIS A 48 -8.36 9.56 -1.93
C HIS A 48 -7.35 8.69 -1.17
N VAL A 49 -6.79 7.69 -1.84
CA VAL A 49 -6.01 6.62 -1.21
C VAL A 49 -4.61 6.52 -1.82
N LEU A 50 -3.61 6.26 -0.98
CA LEU A 50 -2.29 5.80 -1.42
C LEU A 50 -2.11 4.33 -1.07
N GLU A 51 -1.77 3.52 -2.07
CA GLU A 51 -1.24 2.17 -1.90
C GLU A 51 0.28 2.21 -1.97
N VAL A 52 0.95 1.92 -0.86
CA VAL A 52 2.40 1.80 -0.77
C VAL A 52 2.83 0.38 -1.08
N GLY A 53 3.66 0.22 -2.12
CA GLY A 53 4.14 -1.09 -2.57
C GLY A 53 3.08 -1.89 -3.33
N CYS A 54 2.57 -1.32 -4.43
CA CYS A 54 1.49 -1.94 -5.22
C CYS A 54 1.86 -3.29 -5.85
N GLY A 55 3.15 -3.61 -5.96
CA GLY A 55 3.66 -4.90 -6.42
C GLY A 55 3.09 -5.34 -7.76
N THR A 56 2.26 -6.37 -7.76
CA THR A 56 1.60 -6.90 -8.95
C THR A 56 0.20 -6.34 -9.19
N GLY A 57 -0.29 -5.43 -8.33
CA GLY A 57 -1.62 -4.85 -8.40
C GLY A 57 -2.72 -5.73 -7.80
N PHE A 58 -2.37 -6.62 -6.88
CA PHE A 58 -3.32 -7.53 -6.23
C PHE A 58 -4.41 -6.77 -5.47
N PHE A 59 -4.06 -5.70 -4.78
CA PHE A 59 -5.01 -4.83 -4.08
C PHE A 59 -5.43 -3.62 -4.93
N THR A 60 -4.58 -3.14 -5.84
CA THR A 60 -4.82 -1.95 -6.66
C THR A 60 -6.14 -2.01 -7.42
N ILE A 61 -6.39 -3.09 -8.15
CA ILE A 61 -7.59 -3.21 -8.99
C ILE A 61 -8.87 -3.31 -8.16
N PRO A 62 -8.95 -4.17 -7.11
CA PRO A 62 -10.11 -4.19 -6.21
C PRO A 62 -10.33 -2.85 -5.48
N ALA A 63 -9.27 -2.22 -4.95
CA ALA A 63 -9.37 -0.95 -4.27
C ALA A 63 -9.96 0.14 -5.17
N ALA A 64 -9.44 0.27 -6.40
CA ALA A 64 -9.96 1.22 -7.37
C ALA A 64 -11.46 1.02 -7.69
N LYS A 65 -11.91 -0.23 -7.79
CA LYS A 65 -13.32 -0.55 -8.00
C LYS A 65 -14.20 -0.16 -6.81
N MET A 66 -13.68 -0.33 -5.58
CA MET A 66 -14.39 0.06 -4.35
C MET A 66 -14.46 1.58 -4.20
N ILE A 67 -13.39 2.29 -4.53
CA ILE A 67 -13.30 3.76 -4.49
C ILE A 67 -14.25 4.38 -5.52
N GLY A 68 -14.29 3.85 -6.73
CA GLY A 68 -15.16 4.33 -7.80
C GLY A 68 -14.75 5.70 -8.35
N GLN A 69 -15.60 6.26 -9.23
CA GLN A 69 -15.31 7.47 -10.01
C GLN A 69 -15.23 8.77 -9.19
N GLY A 70 -15.72 8.77 -7.96
CA GLY A 70 -15.71 9.97 -7.10
C GLY A 70 -14.44 10.13 -6.26
N GLY A 71 -13.53 9.15 -6.28
CA GLY A 71 -12.28 9.17 -5.54
C GLY A 71 -11.06 8.94 -6.44
N SER A 72 -9.91 8.69 -5.84
CA SER A 72 -8.65 8.39 -6.55
C SER A 72 -7.76 7.43 -5.77
N LEU A 73 -6.98 6.64 -6.50
CA LEU A 73 -5.98 5.74 -5.94
C LEU A 73 -4.61 6.03 -6.56
N ILE A 74 -3.64 6.34 -5.73
CA ILE A 74 -2.24 6.39 -6.12
C ILE A 74 -1.61 5.05 -5.78
N ALA A 75 -1.23 4.28 -6.80
CA ALA A 75 -0.53 3.00 -6.64
C ALA A 75 0.98 3.23 -6.80
N MET A 76 1.72 3.18 -5.71
CA MET A 76 3.15 3.51 -5.68
C MET A 76 4.01 2.27 -5.46
N ASP A 77 5.10 2.14 -6.21
CA ASP A 77 6.14 1.14 -5.97
C ASP A 77 7.54 1.69 -6.32
N MET A 78 8.58 1.17 -5.68
CA MET A 78 9.96 1.53 -6.01
C MET A 78 10.47 0.80 -7.26
N LEU A 79 9.92 -0.38 -7.55
CA LEU A 79 10.36 -1.26 -8.62
C LEU A 79 9.70 -0.86 -9.96
N PRO A 80 10.48 -0.50 -11.00
CA PRO A 80 9.91 -0.12 -12.29
C PRO A 80 9.10 -1.25 -12.95
N GLU A 81 9.45 -2.51 -12.68
CA GLU A 81 8.73 -3.68 -13.19
C GLU A 81 7.31 -3.79 -12.58
N SER A 82 7.18 -3.52 -11.27
CA SER A 82 5.87 -3.45 -10.58
C SER A 82 5.01 -2.36 -11.20
N VAL A 83 5.57 -1.16 -11.33
CA VAL A 83 4.88 0.00 -11.93
C VAL A 83 4.40 -0.30 -13.34
N ALA A 84 5.25 -0.90 -14.20
CA ALA A 84 4.87 -1.25 -15.55
C ALA A 84 3.73 -2.30 -15.58
N THR A 85 3.82 -3.32 -14.72
CA THR A 85 2.80 -4.38 -14.61
C THR A 85 1.46 -3.82 -14.17
N VAL A 86 1.45 -2.96 -13.15
CA VAL A 86 0.22 -2.38 -12.62
C VAL A 86 -0.40 -1.39 -13.59
N LYS A 87 0.40 -0.57 -14.29
CA LYS A 87 -0.09 0.32 -15.36
C LYS A 87 -0.86 -0.44 -16.42
N GLU A 88 -0.31 -1.57 -16.88
CA GLU A 88 -0.98 -2.39 -17.89
C GLU A 88 -2.31 -2.97 -17.37
N LYS A 89 -2.33 -3.50 -16.14
CA LYS A 89 -3.55 -4.03 -15.51
C LYS A 89 -4.62 -2.95 -15.31
N VAL A 90 -4.24 -1.76 -14.87
CA VAL A 90 -5.13 -0.60 -14.71
C VAL A 90 -5.77 -0.22 -16.04
N LYS A 91 -4.96 -0.16 -17.12
CA LYS A 91 -5.44 0.11 -18.48
C LYS A 91 -6.42 -0.97 -18.96
N GLN A 92 -6.07 -2.25 -18.81
CA GLN A 92 -6.94 -3.38 -19.20
C GLN A 92 -8.26 -3.42 -18.42
N ALA A 93 -8.25 -2.92 -17.17
CA ALA A 93 -9.45 -2.82 -16.33
C ALA A 93 -10.27 -1.55 -16.59
N ASN A 94 -9.85 -0.64 -17.47
CA ASN A 94 -10.44 0.69 -17.71
C ASN A 94 -10.55 1.54 -16.44
N LEU A 95 -9.49 1.53 -15.62
CA LEU A 95 -9.42 2.25 -14.34
C LEU A 95 -8.43 3.42 -14.37
N SER A 96 -7.95 3.83 -15.55
CA SER A 96 -6.92 4.89 -15.70
C SER A 96 -7.39 6.26 -15.24
N ASP A 97 -8.69 6.50 -15.17
CA ASP A 97 -9.26 7.76 -14.68
C ASP A 97 -9.31 7.83 -13.13
N ILE A 98 -9.16 6.67 -12.46
CA ILE A 98 -9.22 6.55 -11.00
C ILE A 98 -7.84 6.29 -10.42
N VAL A 99 -6.98 5.54 -11.15
CA VAL A 99 -5.70 5.06 -10.64
C VAL A 99 -4.52 5.75 -11.32
N GLU A 100 -3.75 6.47 -10.53
CA GLU A 100 -2.41 6.91 -10.90
C GLU A 100 -1.38 5.88 -10.45
N VAL A 101 -0.61 5.32 -11.37
CA VAL A 101 0.47 4.38 -11.04
C VAL A 101 1.81 5.08 -11.17
N THR A 102 2.55 5.20 -10.08
CA THR A 102 3.79 5.98 -10.03
C THR A 102 4.96 5.19 -9.44
N ARG A 103 6.17 5.48 -9.93
CA ARG A 103 7.39 5.05 -9.27
C ARG A 103 7.74 6.08 -8.20
N GLY A 104 7.84 5.62 -6.93
CA GLY A 104 8.11 6.52 -5.82
C GLY A 104 8.77 5.85 -4.63
N ASP A 105 9.23 6.68 -3.71
CA ASP A 105 9.77 6.28 -2.41
C ASP A 105 8.76 6.65 -1.32
N ALA A 106 8.30 5.67 -0.57
CA ALA A 106 7.35 5.88 0.54
C ALA A 106 7.92 6.76 1.67
N LEU A 107 9.25 6.93 1.73
CA LEU A 107 9.88 7.83 2.69
C LEU A 107 9.87 9.30 2.24
N ASN A 108 9.50 9.57 0.99
CA ASN A 108 9.43 10.89 0.39
C ASN A 108 8.54 10.85 -0.86
N THR A 109 7.24 10.79 -0.64
CA THR A 109 6.23 10.54 -1.68
C THR A 109 6.07 11.69 -2.67
N LYS A 110 6.45 12.90 -2.30
CA LYS A 110 6.22 14.16 -3.04
C LYS A 110 4.74 14.56 -3.14
N LEU A 111 3.86 13.88 -2.43
CA LEU A 111 2.44 14.22 -2.36
C LEU A 111 2.23 15.45 -1.47
N GLU A 112 1.12 16.12 -1.65
CA GLU A 112 0.74 17.29 -0.84
C GLU A 112 0.43 16.91 0.61
N ASN A 113 0.62 17.86 1.52
CA ASN A 113 0.28 17.66 2.92
C ASN A 113 -1.23 17.49 3.06
N LYS A 114 -1.65 16.54 3.91
CA LYS A 114 -3.05 16.35 4.29
C LYS A 114 -3.99 16.18 3.09
N SER A 115 -3.52 15.50 2.03
CA SER A 115 -4.24 15.32 0.78
C SER A 115 -4.98 13.97 0.67
N LEU A 116 -4.74 13.04 1.60
CA LEU A 116 -5.28 11.68 1.51
C LEU A 116 -6.18 11.33 2.69
N ASP A 117 -7.23 10.57 2.40
CA ASP A 117 -8.13 9.98 3.38
C ASP A 117 -7.50 8.76 4.04
N GLU A 118 -6.81 7.95 3.24
CA GLU A 118 -6.22 6.70 3.72
C GLU A 118 -4.91 6.35 3.01
N VAL A 119 -4.00 5.71 3.77
CA VAL A 119 -2.82 5.04 3.25
C VAL A 119 -2.88 3.57 3.61
N ILE A 120 -2.76 2.69 2.61
CA ILE A 120 -2.64 1.25 2.80
C ILE A 120 -1.20 0.78 2.57
N ILE A 121 -0.65 0.00 3.52
CA ILE A 121 0.69 -0.61 3.44
C ILE A 121 0.52 -2.11 3.58
N PHE A 122 0.34 -2.80 2.45
CA PHE A 122 0.00 -4.21 2.41
C PHE A 122 1.12 -5.06 1.82
N GLY A 123 1.69 -5.96 2.63
CA GLY A 123 2.76 -6.88 2.21
C GLY A 123 4.13 -6.22 1.97
N VAL A 124 4.31 -4.96 2.31
CA VAL A 124 5.57 -4.22 2.16
C VAL A 124 6.46 -4.39 3.39
N ILE A 125 5.85 -4.45 4.56
CA ILE A 125 6.54 -4.67 5.83
C ILE A 125 6.46 -6.18 6.16
N PRO A 126 7.58 -6.87 6.39
CA PRO A 126 8.79 -6.36 6.99
C PRO A 126 9.93 -6.20 5.98
N ALA A 127 10.21 -5.00 5.59
CA ALA A 127 11.55 -4.74 5.11
C ALA A 127 12.40 -4.39 6.35
N PRO A 128 13.35 -5.21 6.79
CA PRO A 128 14.18 -4.94 7.98
C PRO A 128 15.03 -3.68 7.84
N MET A 129 14.83 -2.94 6.77
CA MET A 129 15.62 -1.78 6.36
C MET A 129 14.77 -0.54 6.09
N LEU A 130 13.45 -0.61 6.32
CA LEU A 130 12.62 0.59 6.26
C LEU A 130 12.79 1.38 7.56
N PRO A 131 13.30 2.61 7.52
CA PRO A 131 13.36 3.48 8.70
C PRO A 131 11.94 3.88 9.09
N MET A 132 11.33 3.14 10.03
CA MET A 132 9.93 3.28 10.42
C MET A 132 9.59 4.71 10.83
N ASP A 133 10.48 5.40 11.55
CA ASP A 133 10.23 6.79 11.97
C ASP A 133 10.00 7.71 10.77
N LYS A 134 10.84 7.60 9.71
CA LYS A 134 10.71 8.41 8.49
C LYS A 134 9.46 8.03 7.70
N LEU A 135 9.15 6.73 7.62
CA LEU A 135 7.93 6.26 6.96
C LEU A 135 6.70 6.83 7.66
N LEU A 136 6.64 6.71 8.97
CA LEU A 136 5.49 7.19 9.76
C LEU A 136 5.36 8.71 9.76
N GLU A 137 6.48 9.44 9.70
CA GLU A 137 6.49 10.89 9.52
C GLU A 137 5.89 11.28 8.18
N GLU A 138 6.28 10.63 7.10
CA GLU A 138 5.76 10.89 5.75
C GLU A 138 4.28 10.51 5.64
N MET A 139 3.87 9.34 6.16
CA MET A 139 2.46 8.93 6.17
C MET A 139 1.60 9.91 6.97
N HIS A 140 2.10 10.37 8.11
CA HIS A 140 1.42 11.39 8.91
C HIS A 140 1.31 12.73 8.17
N ARG A 141 2.33 13.13 7.42
CA ARG A 141 2.33 14.38 6.65
C ARG A 141 1.25 14.39 5.57
N ILE A 142 1.12 13.29 4.81
CA ILE A 142 0.22 13.22 3.65
C ILE A 142 -1.23 12.90 4.01
N LEU A 143 -1.48 12.17 5.10
CA LEU A 143 -2.83 11.91 5.57
C LEU A 143 -3.49 13.18 6.10
N GLN A 144 -4.76 13.39 5.81
CA GLN A 144 -5.56 14.45 6.44
C GLN A 144 -5.75 14.19 7.94
N THR A 145 -6.17 15.21 8.69
CA THR A 145 -6.50 15.04 10.12
C THR A 145 -7.63 14.02 10.27
N GLY A 146 -7.40 13.01 11.09
CA GLY A 146 -8.34 11.89 11.25
C GLY A 146 -8.25 10.83 10.15
N GLY A 147 -7.41 11.01 9.13
CA GLY A 147 -7.15 10.02 8.09
C GLY A 147 -6.57 8.72 8.61
N ILE A 148 -6.67 7.67 7.85
CA ILE A 148 -6.38 6.29 8.27
C ILE A 148 -5.07 5.77 7.69
N LEU A 149 -4.26 5.15 8.52
CA LEU A 149 -3.15 4.29 8.13
C LEU A 149 -3.57 2.84 8.36
N ALA A 150 -3.70 2.05 7.30
CA ALA A 150 -4.00 0.62 7.38
C ALA A 150 -2.77 -0.22 7.01
N VAL A 151 -2.44 -1.20 7.85
CA VAL A 151 -1.26 -2.06 7.69
C VAL A 151 -1.65 -3.53 7.73
N TRP A 152 -1.18 -4.31 6.75
CA TRP A 152 -1.44 -5.76 6.66
C TRP A 152 -0.25 -6.54 6.10
N PRO A 153 0.00 -7.76 6.60
CA PRO A 153 0.47 -8.00 7.95
C PRO A 153 1.88 -7.41 8.10
N PRO A 154 2.46 -7.33 9.24
CA PRO A 154 2.20 -7.99 10.50
C PRO A 154 1.93 -7.04 11.66
N SER A 155 1.44 -7.63 12.75
CA SER A 155 1.13 -6.92 14.01
C SER A 155 2.34 -6.44 14.82
N TRP A 156 3.57 -6.82 14.49
CA TRP A 156 4.76 -6.43 15.25
C TRP A 156 5.19 -4.97 15.05
N VAL A 157 4.83 -4.32 13.95
CA VAL A 157 5.02 -2.88 13.74
C VAL A 157 4.06 -2.02 14.58
N HIS A 158 3.07 -2.63 15.22
CA HIS A 158 2.10 -1.93 16.05
C HIS A 158 2.75 -1.04 17.12
N LYS A 159 3.78 -1.57 17.79
CA LYS A 159 4.50 -0.82 18.82
C LYS A 159 5.18 0.42 18.26
N ASP A 160 5.84 0.29 17.10
CA ASP A 160 6.54 1.40 16.46
C ASP A 160 5.55 2.50 16.03
N ILE A 161 4.38 2.10 15.48
CA ILE A 161 3.33 3.03 15.06
C ILE A 161 2.81 3.82 16.27
N ILE A 162 2.46 3.14 17.36
CA ILE A 162 1.94 3.79 18.58
C ILE A 162 3.01 4.64 19.25
N HIS A 163 4.24 4.13 19.40
CA HIS A 163 5.35 4.88 20.04
C HIS A 163 5.77 6.10 19.23
N SER A 164 5.45 6.17 17.93
CA SER A 164 5.70 7.38 17.14
C SER A 164 4.95 8.61 17.63
N GLY A 165 3.88 8.42 18.40
CA GLY A 165 3.01 9.50 18.88
C GLY A 165 2.20 10.19 17.78
N ARG A 166 2.23 9.66 16.53
CA ARG A 166 1.56 10.26 15.36
C ARG A 166 0.21 9.64 15.05
N PHE A 167 -0.03 8.44 15.57
CA PHE A 167 -1.21 7.63 15.27
C PHE A 167 -1.82 7.03 16.53
N SER A 168 -3.14 6.98 16.60
CA SER A 168 -3.90 6.24 17.58
C SER A 168 -4.46 4.95 16.97
N TYR A 169 -4.38 3.84 17.70
CA TYR A 169 -4.93 2.56 17.27
C TYR A 169 -6.46 2.61 17.23
N ILE A 170 -7.06 2.04 16.20
CA ILE A 170 -8.52 1.90 16.08
C ILE A 170 -8.91 0.46 16.38
N ASP A 171 -8.59 -0.47 15.46
CA ASP A 171 -8.92 -1.88 15.61
C ASP A 171 -8.04 -2.79 14.74
N ARG A 172 -8.35 -4.10 14.80
CA ARG A 172 -7.75 -5.11 13.92
C ARG A 172 -8.80 -6.09 13.44
N ARG A 173 -9.01 -6.12 12.12
CA ARG A 173 -9.94 -7.03 11.44
C ARG A 173 -9.23 -7.80 10.33
N LYS A 174 -9.47 -9.11 10.22
CA LYS A 174 -8.85 -10.00 9.21
C LYS A 174 -7.33 -9.82 9.05
N GLY A 175 -6.66 -9.48 10.15
CA GLY A 175 -5.22 -9.23 10.16
C GLY A 175 -4.81 -7.80 9.77
N VAL A 176 -5.71 -6.97 9.25
CA VAL A 176 -5.47 -5.55 9.00
C VAL A 176 -5.55 -4.79 10.32
N SER A 177 -4.53 -4.03 10.64
CA SER A 177 -4.52 -3.08 11.76
C SER A 177 -4.71 -1.68 11.23
N THR A 178 -5.66 -0.95 11.79
CA THR A 178 -5.99 0.43 11.40
C THR A 178 -5.64 1.41 12.49
N TYR A 179 -5.12 2.57 12.07
CA TYR A 179 -4.65 3.63 12.95
C TYR A 179 -5.13 4.97 12.42
N ARG A 180 -5.57 5.83 13.31
CA ARG A 180 -6.01 7.19 12.99
C ARG A 180 -4.87 8.18 13.16
N ARG A 181 -4.64 9.03 12.17
CA ARG A 181 -3.75 10.17 12.29
C ARG A 181 -4.25 11.11 13.38
N ILE A 182 -3.39 11.42 14.34
CA ILE A 182 -3.64 12.45 15.37
C ILE A 182 -2.98 13.78 14.98
N GLU A 183 -3.33 14.85 15.68
CA GLU A 183 -2.77 16.19 15.40
C GLU A 183 -1.28 16.28 15.59
#